data_32768245d5bc4e06ece9c76e156f895d
#
_entry.id   32768245d5bc4e06ece9c76e156f895d
#
_cell.length_a   1.000
_cell.length_b   1.000
_cell.length_c   1.000
_cell.angle_alpha   90.00
_cell.angle_beta   90.00
_cell.angle_gamma   90.00
#
_symmetry.space_group_name_H-M   'P 1'
#
loop_
_entity.id
_entity.type
_entity.pdbx_description
1 polymer ?
#
loop_
_entity_poly.entity_id
_entity_poly.type
_entity_poly.pdbx_seq_one_letter_code
_entity_poly.pdbx_strand_id
1 'polypeptide(L)'
;KAVIMKAIEASVTSSASVTALTRLDAEYQPSANGLEGGVLVLPSTTTSGAATAYSTIVDKGNTDETGGSYANLHVLAAGASGTLDVTVETSSSATFASDVSTALTFTQVTTSETSEFKDSAVTVNRYNRVKYVTVGGSSAYTLVVTFGHYR
;
A
#
# COMPACT_ATOMS: atom_id res chain seq x y z
N LYS A 1 3.65 13.40 -0.26
CA LYS A 1 4.63 12.46 0.30
C LYS A 1 3.92 11.67 1.39
N ALA A 2 3.77 10.38 1.22
CA ALA A 2 3.21 9.50 2.24
C ALA A 2 4.32 9.10 3.22
N VAL A 3 4.01 9.10 4.50
CA VAL A 3 4.90 8.59 5.55
C VAL A 3 4.23 7.37 6.16
N ILE A 4 4.91 6.24 6.12
CA ILE A 4 4.49 5.01 6.76
C ILE A 4 5.37 4.83 7.99
N MET A 5 4.74 4.62 9.13
CA MET A 5 5.45 4.43 10.39
C MET A 5 5.08 3.09 10.99
N LYS A 6 6.09 2.28 11.30
CA LYS A 6 5.94 1.12 12.16
C LYS A 6 6.28 1.56 13.59
N ALA A 7 5.27 1.82 14.42
CA ALA A 7 5.46 2.15 15.82
C ALA A 7 5.19 0.91 16.68
N ILE A 8 6.05 0.65 17.66
CA ILE A 8 5.87 -0.45 18.61
C ILE A 8 5.01 -0.01 19.79
N GLU A 9 5.00 1.27 20.11
CA GLU A 9 4.06 1.90 21.05
C GLU A 9 3.71 3.30 20.58
N ALA A 10 2.42 3.60 20.52
CA ALA A 10 1.92 4.95 20.31
C ALA A 10 1.06 5.33 21.50
N SER A 11 1.43 6.39 22.20
CA SER A 11 0.53 7.07 23.13
C SER A 11 -0.19 8.17 22.36
N VAL A 12 -1.48 8.02 22.15
CA VAL A 12 -2.33 9.07 21.58
C VAL A 12 -3.09 9.73 22.70
N THR A 13 -2.73 10.95 23.06
CA THR A 13 -3.53 11.77 23.95
C THR A 13 -4.39 12.68 23.10
N SER A 14 -5.69 12.40 23.00
CA SER A 14 -6.64 13.30 22.36
C SER A 14 -7.35 14.14 23.42
N SER A 15 -7.15 15.45 23.39
CA SER A 15 -8.00 16.39 24.08
C SER A 15 -8.94 17.04 23.06
N ALA A 16 -10.19 16.61 23.01
CA ALA A 16 -11.20 17.19 22.14
C ALA A 16 -11.98 18.26 22.91
N SER A 17 -11.87 19.50 22.48
CA SER A 17 -12.84 20.53 22.75
C SER A 17 -13.77 20.66 21.56
N VAL A 18 -15.08 20.68 21.79
CA VAL A 18 -16.15 20.64 20.77
C VAL A 18 -16.14 21.85 19.82
N THR A 19 -15.31 22.83 20.05
CA THR A 19 -15.27 24.10 19.30
C THR A 19 -13.99 24.36 18.51
N ALA A 20 -12.98 23.51 18.63
CA ALA A 20 -11.76 23.70 17.85
C ALA A 20 -11.08 22.35 17.60
N LEU A 21 -11.27 21.84 16.42
CA LEU A 21 -10.50 20.72 15.91
C LEU A 21 -9.14 21.26 15.47
N THR A 22 -8.15 21.20 16.33
CA THR A 22 -6.98 21.97 15.99
C THR A 22 -5.70 21.23 15.89
N ARG A 23 -5.52 20.09 16.49
CA ARG A 23 -4.22 19.40 16.33
C ARG A 23 -4.26 18.02 16.96
N LEU A 24 -3.92 17.03 16.20
CA LEU A 24 -3.52 15.73 16.72
C LEU A 24 -2.00 15.77 16.86
N ASP A 25 -1.49 15.96 18.03
CA ASP A 25 -0.09 15.75 18.33
C ASP A 25 0.10 14.27 18.65
N ALA A 26 0.59 13.51 17.68
CA ALA A 26 0.96 12.12 17.85
C ALA A 26 2.49 12.07 17.98
N GLU A 27 2.97 11.67 19.14
CA GLU A 27 4.38 11.38 19.34
C GLU A 27 4.61 9.89 19.04
N TYR A 28 5.45 9.62 18.06
CA TYR A 28 5.78 8.27 17.66
C TYR A 28 7.23 7.98 18.04
N GLN A 29 7.45 6.94 18.80
CA GLN A 29 8.79 6.39 18.98
C GLN A 29 9.10 5.50 17.77
N PRO A 30 10.11 5.83 16.97
CA PRO A 30 10.51 4.97 15.87
C PRO A 30 11.02 3.62 16.42
N SER A 31 10.64 2.55 15.76
CA SER A 31 11.29 1.26 15.95
C SER A 31 12.79 1.38 15.61
N ALA A 32 13.60 0.41 15.98
CA ALA A 32 15.05 0.42 15.77
C ALA A 32 15.51 0.75 14.32
N ASN A 33 14.61 0.71 13.36
CA ASN A 33 14.88 0.97 11.94
C ASN A 33 14.57 2.42 11.48
N GLY A 34 14.19 3.31 12.38
CA GLY A 34 13.90 4.72 12.06
C GLY A 34 12.59 4.95 11.32
N LEU A 35 12.40 6.20 10.89
CA LEU A 35 11.27 6.62 10.04
C LEU A 35 11.59 6.32 8.58
N GLU A 36 10.83 5.45 7.98
CA GLU A 36 10.99 5.13 6.57
C GLU A 36 9.92 5.82 5.73
N GLY A 37 10.35 6.44 4.64
CA GLY A 37 9.45 7.14 3.73
C GLY A 37 8.76 6.16 2.80
N GLY A 38 7.47 6.00 2.92
CA GLY A 38 6.66 5.31 1.92
C GLY A 38 6.29 6.20 0.74
N VAL A 39 5.99 5.59 -0.39
CA VAL A 39 5.50 6.24 -1.60
C VAL A 39 4.04 5.86 -1.82
N LEU A 40 3.23 6.82 -2.20
CA LEU A 40 1.88 6.56 -2.68
C LEU A 40 1.98 5.95 -4.08
N VAL A 41 1.89 4.63 -4.17
CA VAL A 41 2.04 3.89 -5.44
C VAL A 41 0.73 3.87 -6.22
N LEU A 42 -0.39 3.73 -5.52
CA LEU A 42 -1.71 3.81 -6.11
C LEU A 42 -2.52 4.86 -5.34
N PRO A 43 -2.73 6.06 -5.91
CA PRO A 43 -3.67 7.03 -5.34
C PRO A 43 -5.09 6.48 -5.40
N SER A 44 -6.01 7.13 -4.69
CA SER A 44 -7.41 6.71 -4.67
C SER A 44 -7.93 6.41 -6.08
N THR A 45 -8.16 5.14 -6.33
CA THR A 45 -8.57 4.62 -7.64
C THR A 45 -9.84 3.81 -7.47
N THR A 46 -10.83 4.06 -8.32
CA THR A 46 -12.06 3.28 -8.36
C THR A 46 -12.00 2.32 -9.55
N THR A 47 -12.17 1.05 -9.27
CA THR A 47 -12.29 0.00 -10.30
C THR A 47 -13.75 -0.13 -10.73
N SER A 48 -13.99 -0.63 -11.93
CA SER A 48 -15.32 -0.99 -12.38
C SER A 48 -15.28 -2.26 -13.23
N GLY A 49 -16.14 -3.21 -12.91
CA GLY A 49 -16.23 -4.49 -13.61
C GLY A 49 -15.04 -5.42 -13.37
N ALA A 50 -15.03 -6.54 -14.09
CA ALA A 50 -13.93 -7.50 -14.05
C ALA A 50 -12.76 -7.01 -14.91
N ALA A 51 -11.62 -6.76 -14.31
CA ALA A 51 -10.45 -6.23 -14.98
C ALA A 51 -9.17 -6.57 -14.24
N THR A 52 -8.07 -6.64 -15.00
CA THR A 52 -6.71 -6.55 -14.46
C THR A 52 -6.14 -5.18 -14.81
N ALA A 53 -5.66 -4.46 -13.83
CA ALA A 53 -5.06 -3.15 -14.04
C ALA A 53 -3.83 -2.93 -13.17
N TYR A 54 -3.08 -1.87 -13.48
CA TYR A 54 -1.82 -1.55 -12.83
C TYR A 54 -1.78 -0.07 -12.46
N SER A 55 -1.07 0.25 -11.39
CA SER A 55 -0.70 1.63 -11.08
C SER A 55 0.35 2.16 -12.05
N THR A 56 0.66 3.45 -11.94
CA THR A 56 1.90 3.99 -12.48
C THR A 56 3.11 3.29 -11.86
N ILE A 57 4.17 3.15 -12.63
CA ILE A 57 5.43 2.59 -12.16
C ILE A 57 6.15 3.63 -11.31
N VAL A 58 6.61 3.20 -10.14
CA VAL A 58 7.45 4.01 -9.27
C VAL A 58 8.89 3.57 -9.42
N ASP A 59 9.77 4.50 -9.80
CA ASP A 59 11.21 4.32 -9.78
C ASP A 59 11.74 4.78 -8.42
N LYS A 60 12.27 3.86 -7.62
CA LYS A 60 12.87 4.20 -6.33
C LYS A 60 14.32 4.73 -6.43
N GLY A 61 14.89 4.75 -7.64
CA GLY A 61 16.20 5.32 -7.92
C GLY A 61 17.40 4.44 -7.54
N ASN A 62 17.20 3.46 -6.69
CA ASN A 62 18.24 2.53 -6.24
C ASN A 62 18.13 1.19 -6.95
N THR A 63 19.22 0.44 -6.95
CA THR A 63 19.23 -0.97 -7.27
C THR A 63 18.52 -1.79 -6.18
N ASP A 64 18.57 -3.07 -6.29
CA ASP A 64 17.87 -4.02 -5.44
C ASP A 64 18.12 -3.79 -3.95
N GLU A 65 17.05 -3.83 -3.17
CA GLU A 65 17.06 -3.69 -1.72
C GLU A 65 16.78 -5.04 -1.08
N THR A 66 17.73 -5.53 -0.30
CA THR A 66 17.65 -6.85 0.36
C THR A 66 16.93 -6.81 1.71
N GLY A 67 16.67 -5.63 2.25
CA GLY A 67 16.02 -5.45 3.56
C GLY A 67 14.55 -5.81 3.59
N GLY A 68 13.93 -6.07 2.43
CA GLY A 68 12.51 -6.34 2.33
C GLY A 68 11.66 -5.09 2.13
N SER A 69 10.35 -5.26 2.21
CA SER A 69 9.38 -4.20 1.92
C SER A 69 8.15 -4.27 2.81
N TYR A 70 7.40 -3.20 2.82
CA TYR A 70 6.12 -3.10 3.51
C TYR A 70 5.13 -2.28 2.70
N ALA A 71 3.84 -2.55 2.89
CA ALA A 71 2.78 -1.83 2.22
C ALA A 71 1.51 -1.76 3.07
N ASN A 72 0.71 -0.72 2.81
CA ASN A 72 -0.65 -0.63 3.32
C ASN A 72 -1.63 -0.61 2.15
N LEU A 73 -2.64 -1.44 2.24
CA LEU A 73 -3.84 -1.39 1.43
C LEU A 73 -4.98 -0.78 2.24
N HIS A 74 -5.65 0.20 1.68
CA HIS A 74 -6.92 0.70 2.19
C HIS A 74 -7.97 0.56 1.10
N VAL A 75 -9.00 -0.23 1.37
CA VAL A 75 -10.20 -0.32 0.54
C VAL A 75 -11.27 0.57 1.19
N LEU A 76 -11.51 1.70 0.56
CA LEU A 76 -12.39 2.78 1.05
C LEU A 76 -13.85 2.56 0.67
N ALA A 77 -14.09 1.75 -0.35
CA ALA A 77 -15.41 1.28 -0.75
C ALA A 77 -15.27 -0.10 -1.39
N ALA A 78 -16.11 -1.03 -1.00
CA ALA A 78 -16.18 -2.37 -1.56
C ALA A 78 -17.49 -2.59 -2.30
N GLY A 79 -17.42 -3.31 -3.42
CA GLY A 79 -18.59 -3.67 -4.21
C GLY A 79 -19.52 -4.64 -3.48
N ALA A 80 -20.78 -4.68 -3.90
CA ALA A 80 -21.77 -5.60 -3.34
C ALA A 80 -21.53 -7.07 -3.74
N SER A 81 -20.67 -7.32 -4.71
CA SER A 81 -20.33 -8.67 -5.20
C SER A 81 -18.95 -8.68 -5.86
N GLY A 82 -18.38 -9.86 -6.05
CA GLY A 82 -17.07 -10.04 -6.66
C GLY A 82 -15.92 -10.04 -5.66
N THR A 83 -14.70 -10.06 -6.20
CA THR A 83 -13.46 -10.04 -5.41
C THR A 83 -12.46 -9.07 -5.97
N LEU A 84 -11.58 -8.58 -5.10
CA LEU A 84 -10.44 -7.77 -5.44
C LEU A 84 -9.17 -8.43 -4.89
N ASP A 85 -8.23 -8.75 -5.78
CA ASP A 85 -6.88 -9.20 -5.44
C ASP A 85 -5.89 -8.06 -5.71
N VAL A 86 -5.04 -7.77 -4.74
CA VAL A 86 -4.05 -6.69 -4.83
C VAL A 86 -2.66 -7.25 -4.51
N THR A 87 -1.71 -6.96 -5.40
CA THR A 87 -0.30 -7.32 -5.22
C THR A 87 0.61 -6.13 -5.52
N VAL A 88 1.76 -6.10 -4.86
CA VAL A 88 2.86 -5.21 -5.25
C VAL A 88 3.84 -6.04 -6.05
N GLU A 89 4.06 -5.62 -7.28
CA GLU A 89 5.05 -6.22 -8.18
C GLU A 89 6.32 -5.36 -8.23
N THR A 90 7.45 -6.02 -8.38
CA THR A 90 8.78 -5.40 -8.52
C THR A 90 9.50 -5.94 -9.74
N SER A 91 10.34 -5.12 -10.38
CA SER A 91 11.13 -5.47 -11.54
C SER A 91 12.40 -4.65 -11.62
N SER A 92 13.45 -5.22 -12.19
CA SER A 92 14.66 -4.49 -12.60
C SER A 92 14.45 -3.70 -13.90
N SER A 93 13.39 -4.03 -14.66
CA SER A 93 13.03 -3.38 -15.92
C SER A 93 11.97 -2.29 -15.70
N ALA A 94 12.25 -1.08 -16.20
CA ALA A 94 11.30 0.04 -16.15
C ALA A 94 9.99 -0.22 -16.91
N THR A 95 9.98 -1.17 -17.83
CA THR A 95 8.80 -1.53 -18.63
C THR A 95 8.06 -2.74 -18.09
N PHE A 96 8.59 -3.39 -17.05
CA PHE A 96 8.07 -4.67 -16.55
C PHE A 96 8.00 -5.76 -17.63
N ALA A 97 8.90 -5.71 -18.60
CA ALA A 97 8.97 -6.70 -19.69
C ALA A 97 9.67 -8.00 -19.28
N SER A 98 10.51 -7.93 -18.24
CA SER A 98 11.26 -9.07 -17.68
C SER A 98 11.39 -8.93 -16.17
N ASP A 99 11.80 -10.01 -15.50
CA ASP A 99 12.15 -10.05 -14.06
C ASP A 99 11.04 -9.56 -13.14
N VAL A 100 9.78 -9.73 -13.55
CA VAL A 100 8.64 -9.36 -12.72
C VAL A 100 8.47 -10.38 -11.61
N SER A 101 8.56 -9.93 -10.39
CA SER A 101 8.30 -10.74 -9.20
C SER A 101 7.28 -10.05 -8.29
N THR A 102 6.62 -10.83 -7.44
CA THR A 102 5.68 -10.32 -6.45
C THR A 102 6.44 -10.03 -5.16
N ALA A 103 6.45 -8.78 -4.74
CA ALA A 103 7.02 -8.35 -3.47
C ALA A 103 6.05 -8.61 -2.31
N LEU A 104 4.77 -8.31 -2.49
CA LEU A 104 3.71 -8.43 -1.49
C LEU A 104 2.39 -8.86 -2.10
N THR A 105 1.63 -9.68 -1.37
CA THR A 105 0.25 -10.06 -1.71
C THR A 105 -0.65 -9.75 -0.54
N PHE A 106 -1.69 -8.97 -0.78
CA PHE A 106 -2.72 -8.69 0.22
C PHE A 106 -3.77 -9.81 0.28
N THR A 107 -4.49 -9.85 1.38
CA THR A 107 -5.64 -10.76 1.51
C THR A 107 -6.72 -10.34 0.52
N GLN A 108 -7.33 -11.31 -0.15
CA GLN A 108 -8.43 -11.06 -1.08
C GLN A 108 -9.56 -10.30 -0.38
N VAL A 109 -10.00 -9.22 -0.98
CA VAL A 109 -11.14 -8.43 -0.50
C VAL A 109 -12.41 -8.89 -1.22
N THR A 110 -13.49 -9.05 -0.46
CA THR A 110 -14.81 -9.41 -0.99
C THR A 110 -15.76 -8.21 -0.97
N THR A 111 -16.63 -8.13 0.01
CA THR A 111 -17.73 -7.16 0.06
C THR A 111 -17.61 -6.15 1.20
N SER A 112 -16.45 -6.07 1.85
CA SER A 112 -16.24 -5.17 2.99
C SER A 112 -15.05 -4.27 2.78
N GLU A 113 -15.17 -3.03 3.23
CA GLU A 113 -14.05 -2.13 3.38
C GLU A 113 -13.01 -2.74 4.33
N THR A 114 -11.73 -2.53 4.06
CA THR A 114 -10.65 -3.10 4.85
C THR A 114 -9.41 -2.23 4.81
N SER A 115 -8.58 -2.39 5.83
CA SER A 115 -7.23 -1.85 5.88
C SER A 115 -6.28 -2.98 6.29
N GLU A 116 -5.24 -3.19 5.51
CA GLU A 116 -4.26 -4.23 5.76
C GLU A 116 -2.84 -3.68 5.64
N PHE A 117 -2.02 -3.95 6.63
CA PHE A 117 -0.57 -3.77 6.58
C PHE A 117 0.09 -5.12 6.30
N LYS A 118 1.02 -5.13 5.37
CA LYS A 118 1.86 -6.29 5.06
C LYS A 118 3.32 -5.89 5.02
N ASP A 119 4.18 -6.80 5.44
CA ASP A 119 5.61 -6.75 5.24
C ASP A 119 6.10 -8.03 4.57
N SER A 120 7.26 -7.97 3.96
CA SER A 120 7.89 -9.07 3.25
C SER A 120 9.40 -8.91 3.28
N ALA A 121 10.11 -10.02 3.45
CA ALA A 121 11.56 -10.08 3.32
C ALA A 121 12.04 -10.27 1.87
N VAL A 122 11.14 -10.25 0.90
CA VAL A 122 11.49 -10.40 -0.51
C VAL A 122 12.31 -9.20 -0.98
N THR A 123 13.39 -9.47 -1.69
CA THR A 123 14.21 -8.44 -2.34
C THR A 123 13.36 -7.60 -3.29
N VAL A 124 13.49 -6.29 -3.17
CA VAL A 124 12.73 -5.33 -3.96
C VAL A 124 13.63 -4.70 -5.01
N ASN A 125 13.30 -4.90 -6.27
CA ASN A 125 13.98 -4.29 -7.39
C ASN A 125 13.65 -2.80 -7.53
N ARG A 126 14.36 -2.12 -8.43
CA ARG A 126 14.27 -0.67 -8.62
C ARG A 126 12.87 -0.16 -8.95
N TYR A 127 12.13 -0.87 -9.80
CA TYR A 127 10.82 -0.43 -10.28
C TYR A 127 9.71 -1.20 -9.60
N ASN A 128 8.69 -0.49 -9.14
CA ASN A 128 7.58 -1.08 -8.41
C ASN A 128 6.24 -0.57 -8.94
N ARG A 129 5.23 -1.44 -8.93
CA ARG A 129 3.86 -1.10 -9.27
C ARG A 129 2.86 -1.92 -8.46
N VAL A 130 1.66 -1.43 -8.35
CA VAL A 130 0.53 -2.21 -7.84
C VAL A 130 -0.17 -2.86 -9.02
N LYS A 131 -0.42 -4.16 -8.92
CA LYS A 131 -1.37 -4.87 -9.76
C LYS A 131 -2.63 -5.14 -8.96
N TYR A 132 -3.77 -4.86 -9.53
CA TYR A 132 -5.04 -5.21 -8.93
C TYR A 132 -5.93 -5.90 -9.95
N VAL A 133 -6.64 -6.93 -9.48
CA VAL A 133 -7.50 -7.79 -10.29
C VAL A 133 -8.88 -7.80 -9.64
N THR A 134 -9.89 -7.41 -10.40
CA THR A 134 -11.29 -7.54 -9.98
C THR A 134 -11.93 -8.69 -10.75
N VAL A 135 -12.66 -9.54 -10.03
CA VAL A 135 -13.34 -10.70 -10.61
C VAL A 135 -14.81 -10.68 -10.23
N GLY A 136 -15.66 -10.89 -11.22
CA GLY A 136 -17.12 -11.01 -11.04
C GLY A 136 -17.84 -9.68 -10.93
N GLY A 137 -19.03 -9.63 -11.49
CA GLY A 137 -20.04 -8.60 -11.29
C GLY A 137 -19.70 -7.18 -11.75
N SER A 138 -20.55 -6.28 -11.34
CA SER A 138 -20.42 -4.81 -11.50
C SER A 138 -19.78 -4.17 -10.25
N SER A 139 -18.87 -4.88 -9.61
CA SER A 139 -18.27 -4.44 -8.36
C SER A 139 -17.29 -3.31 -8.59
N ALA A 140 -17.55 -2.17 -8.00
CA ALA A 140 -16.63 -1.07 -7.92
C ALA A 140 -15.91 -1.10 -6.56
N TYR A 141 -14.58 -1.13 -6.58
CA TYR A 141 -13.75 -0.99 -5.39
C TYR A 141 -13.02 0.35 -5.47
N THR A 142 -13.00 1.09 -4.38
CA THR A 142 -12.13 2.27 -4.24
C THR A 142 -11.00 1.91 -3.30
N LEU A 143 -9.76 1.99 -3.78
CA LEU A 143 -8.60 1.55 -3.03
C LEU A 143 -7.44 2.55 -3.12
N VAL A 144 -6.58 2.49 -2.11
CA VAL A 144 -5.32 3.24 -2.01
C VAL A 144 -4.24 2.25 -1.57
N VAL A 145 -3.07 2.32 -2.18
CA VAL A 145 -1.91 1.53 -1.77
C VAL A 145 -0.71 2.42 -1.56
N THR A 146 -0.09 2.29 -0.40
CA THR A 146 1.23 2.88 -0.11
C THR A 146 2.26 1.76 0.01
N PHE A 147 3.48 2.03 -0.41
CA PHE A 147 4.57 1.06 -0.43
C PHE A 147 5.87 1.70 0.05
N GLY A 148 6.65 0.94 0.78
CA GLY A 148 7.99 1.30 1.23
C GLY A 148 8.91 0.08 1.26
N HIS A 149 10.20 0.33 1.43
CA HIS A 149 11.20 -0.72 1.58
C HIS A 149 12.11 -0.40 2.76
N TYR A 150 12.64 -1.46 3.38
CA TYR A 150 13.64 -1.35 4.43
C TYR A 150 15.01 -1.08 3.80
N ARG A 151 15.80 -0.27 4.46
CA ARG A 151 17.19 0.04 4.07
C ARG A 151 18.17 -0.72 4.94
#